data_ba46b5061c6fce26050b48c307622a69
#
_entry.id   ba46b5061c6fce26050b48c307622a69
#
_cell.length_a   1.000
_cell.length_b   1.000
_cell.length_c   1.000
_cell.angle_alpha   90.00
_cell.angle_beta   90.00
_cell.angle_gamma   90.00
#
_symmetry.space_group_name_H-M   'P 1'
#
loop_
_entity.id
_entity.type
_entity.pdbx_description
1 polymer ?
#
loop_
_entity_poly.entity_id
_entity_poly.type
_entity_poly.pdbx_seq_one_letter_code
_entity_poly.pdbx_strand_id
1 'polypeptide(L)'
;MCIRDRLYTDLSLMTSKYEIGEEINGVFNHLCLGETENHTDLLMVAPHCMISHIFKYIDEQIELAKQGKEAYIGFKCNSVTSKKMIDKLIEASQAGVQIDMVVRGICCIIPGVEGATDHIRVLSIVGRYLEHSRIYIFGKNDPTVYISSADLMTRNLERRVEVAAPVLDEKLKHKLLTCLLYTSDAADEARSVD
;
A
#
# COMPACT_ATOMS: atom_id res chain seq x y z
N MET A 1 -2.92 13.18 -24.78
CA MET A 1 -1.63 12.49 -24.56
C MET A 1 -1.92 11.02 -24.31
N CYS A 2 -1.47 10.13 -25.18
CA CYS A 2 -1.82 8.71 -25.09
C CYS A 2 -0.99 8.04 -23.98
N ILE A 3 -1.64 7.31 -23.07
CA ILE A 3 -0.99 6.57 -21.98
C ILE A 3 0.06 5.56 -22.50
N ARG A 4 -0.06 5.15 -23.77
CA ARG A 4 0.84 4.21 -24.44
C ARG A 4 2.26 4.76 -24.74
N ASP A 5 2.46 6.07 -24.60
CA ASP A 5 3.71 6.73 -24.99
C ASP A 5 4.68 6.91 -23.80
N ARG A 6 4.33 6.41 -22.59
CA ARG A 6 5.18 6.48 -21.41
C ARG A 6 5.77 5.13 -21.06
N LEU A 7 7.06 5.12 -20.74
CA LEU A 7 7.72 3.95 -20.15
C LEU A 7 7.23 3.79 -18.71
N TYR A 8 6.80 2.58 -18.37
CA TYR A 8 6.42 2.21 -17.02
C TYR A 8 7.67 1.92 -16.18
N THR A 9 7.67 2.41 -14.94
CA THR A 9 8.60 1.95 -13.91
C THR A 9 7.81 1.11 -12.90
N ASP A 10 8.30 -0.07 -12.61
CA ASP A 10 7.64 -0.99 -11.70
C ASP A 10 8.66 -1.77 -10.85
N LEU A 11 8.18 -2.52 -9.89
CA LEU A 11 8.96 -3.39 -9.02
C LEU A 11 8.57 -4.84 -9.27
N SER A 12 9.58 -5.70 -9.23
CA SER A 12 9.41 -7.15 -9.27
C SER A 12 10.05 -7.78 -8.05
N LEU A 13 9.36 -8.73 -7.44
CA LEU A 13 9.88 -9.54 -6.34
C LEU A 13 10.25 -10.93 -6.86
N MET A 14 11.50 -11.32 -6.64
CA MET A 14 11.98 -12.70 -6.86
C MET A 14 12.31 -13.30 -5.50
N THR A 15 11.73 -14.44 -5.19
CA THR A 15 11.96 -15.14 -3.91
C THR A 15 12.08 -16.64 -4.11
N SER A 16 12.87 -17.29 -3.26
CA SER A 16 12.98 -18.74 -3.14
C SER A 16 12.40 -19.25 -1.82
N LYS A 17 11.63 -18.44 -1.11
CA LYS A 17 10.97 -18.85 0.14
C LYS A 17 9.87 -19.84 -0.17
N TYR A 18 9.99 -21.04 0.41
CA TYR A 18 9.08 -22.17 0.16
C TYR A 18 7.65 -21.84 0.52
N GLU A 19 7.44 -21.19 1.67
CA GLU A 19 6.12 -20.84 2.19
C GLU A 19 5.34 -19.91 1.24
N ILE A 20 6.03 -18.93 0.65
CA ILE A 20 5.42 -18.05 -0.37
C ILE A 20 5.10 -18.85 -1.63
N GLY A 21 6.00 -19.78 -2.02
CA GLY A 21 5.80 -20.64 -3.18
C GLY A 21 4.58 -21.55 -3.04
N GLU A 22 4.35 -22.13 -1.86
CA GLU A 22 3.19 -22.96 -1.56
C GLU A 22 1.89 -22.17 -1.67
N GLU A 23 1.82 -20.98 -1.06
CA GLU A 23 0.63 -20.14 -1.16
C GLU A 23 0.34 -19.68 -2.60
N ILE A 24 1.39 -19.29 -3.36
CA ILE A 24 1.24 -18.95 -4.78
C ILE A 24 0.71 -20.15 -5.58
N ASN A 25 1.21 -21.35 -5.32
CA ASN A 25 0.73 -22.56 -5.98
C ASN A 25 -0.76 -22.80 -5.66
N GLY A 26 -1.18 -22.59 -4.41
CA GLY A 26 -2.59 -22.61 -4.00
C GLY A 26 -3.43 -21.63 -4.81
N VAL A 27 -2.99 -20.37 -4.91
CA VAL A 27 -3.68 -19.32 -5.69
C VAL A 27 -3.84 -19.74 -7.16
N PHE A 28 -2.80 -20.27 -7.80
CA PHE A 28 -2.87 -20.72 -9.19
C PHE A 28 -3.81 -21.92 -9.37
N ASN A 29 -3.78 -22.88 -8.44
CA ASN A 29 -4.68 -24.05 -8.49
C ASN A 29 -6.15 -23.63 -8.42
N HIS A 30 -6.51 -22.71 -7.50
CA HIS A 30 -7.87 -22.17 -7.42
C HIS A 30 -8.27 -21.43 -8.68
N LEU A 31 -7.38 -20.59 -9.23
CA LEU A 31 -7.65 -19.88 -10.47
C LEU A 31 -7.86 -20.82 -11.67
N CYS A 32 -7.16 -21.96 -11.75
CA CYS A 32 -7.38 -22.98 -12.77
C CYS A 32 -8.76 -23.65 -12.66
N LEU A 33 -9.34 -23.67 -11.47
CA LEU A 33 -10.69 -24.19 -11.22
C LEU A 33 -11.77 -23.12 -11.39
N GLY A 34 -11.41 -21.87 -11.71
CA GLY A 34 -12.33 -20.74 -11.79
C GLY A 34 -12.75 -20.20 -10.43
N GLU A 35 -12.01 -20.53 -9.40
CA GLU A 35 -12.20 -20.11 -8.01
C GLU A 35 -11.13 -19.08 -7.62
N THR A 36 -11.27 -18.50 -6.45
CA THR A 36 -10.24 -17.62 -5.86
C THR A 36 -9.89 -18.10 -4.46
N GLU A 37 -8.60 -17.98 -4.10
CA GLU A 37 -8.12 -18.38 -2.77
C GLU A 37 -8.80 -17.55 -1.67
N ASN A 38 -9.34 -18.23 -0.70
CA ASN A 38 -10.12 -17.62 0.38
C ASN A 38 -9.28 -17.30 1.63
N HIS A 39 -8.13 -17.96 1.78
CA HIS A 39 -7.28 -17.81 2.96
C HIS A 39 -5.82 -18.00 2.59
N THR A 40 -5.02 -17.02 2.96
CA THR A 40 -3.56 -17.03 2.87
C THR A 40 -3.00 -16.38 4.13
N ASP A 41 -1.87 -16.85 4.63
CA ASP A 41 -1.22 -16.31 5.84
C ASP A 41 -0.20 -15.22 5.50
N LEU A 42 0.54 -15.38 4.41
CA LEU A 42 1.62 -14.50 3.98
C LEU A 42 1.18 -13.57 2.84
N LEU A 43 0.51 -14.11 1.85
CA LEU A 43 0.00 -13.33 0.73
C LEU A 43 -1.30 -12.60 1.11
N MET A 44 -1.55 -11.46 0.47
CA MET A 44 -2.88 -10.85 0.49
C MET A 44 -3.49 -11.04 -0.90
N VAL A 45 -4.60 -11.76 -0.97
CA VAL A 45 -5.27 -12.10 -2.23
C VAL A 45 -6.66 -11.46 -2.28
N ALA A 46 -6.91 -10.63 -3.29
CA ALA A 46 -8.25 -10.13 -3.57
C ALA A 46 -9.01 -11.12 -4.49
N PRO A 47 -10.34 -11.16 -4.40
CA PRO A 47 -11.22 -10.28 -3.62
C PRO A 47 -11.44 -10.68 -2.15
N HIS A 48 -10.95 -11.84 -1.70
CA HIS A 48 -11.40 -12.46 -0.45
C HIS A 48 -10.65 -11.98 0.82
N CYS A 49 -9.32 -12.04 0.85
CA CYS A 49 -8.59 -11.78 2.09
C CYS A 49 -7.74 -10.49 2.09
N MET A 50 -7.54 -9.83 0.94
CA MET A 50 -6.66 -8.64 0.87
C MET A 50 -7.12 -7.50 1.81
N ILE A 51 -8.40 -7.14 1.79
CA ILE A 51 -8.91 -6.05 2.65
C ILE A 51 -8.77 -6.41 4.12
N SER A 52 -9.12 -7.63 4.51
CA SER A 52 -9.03 -8.05 5.91
C SER A 52 -7.60 -8.05 6.43
N HIS A 53 -6.62 -8.44 5.62
CA HIS A 53 -5.21 -8.37 5.98
C HIS A 53 -4.73 -6.92 6.10
N ILE A 54 -5.05 -6.05 5.14
CA ILE A 54 -4.70 -4.63 5.22
C ILE A 54 -5.31 -4.00 6.48
N PHE A 55 -6.59 -4.28 6.76
CA PHE A 55 -7.27 -3.75 7.95
C PHE A 55 -6.63 -4.25 9.24
N LYS A 56 -6.27 -5.52 9.32
CA LYS A 56 -5.54 -6.07 10.46
C LYS A 56 -4.26 -5.29 10.75
N TYR A 57 -3.43 -5.03 9.73
CA TYR A 57 -2.20 -4.25 9.92
C TYR A 57 -2.48 -2.78 10.28
N ILE A 58 -3.54 -2.17 9.73
CA ILE A 58 -3.95 -0.83 10.13
C ILE A 58 -4.40 -0.83 11.60
N ASP A 59 -5.18 -1.82 12.04
CA ASP A 59 -5.62 -1.96 13.43
C ASP A 59 -4.44 -2.14 14.40
N GLU A 60 -3.42 -2.91 14.01
CA GLU A 60 -2.18 -3.04 14.80
C GLU A 60 -1.49 -1.68 14.97
N GLN A 61 -1.44 -0.83 13.94
CA GLN A 61 -0.88 0.52 14.05
C GLN A 61 -1.77 1.44 14.90
N ILE A 62 -3.09 1.34 14.81
CA ILE A 62 -4.02 2.08 15.67
C ILE A 62 -3.79 1.74 17.13
N GLU A 63 -3.63 0.46 17.47
CA GLU A 63 -3.38 0.03 18.85
C GLU A 63 -2.01 0.50 19.36
N LEU A 64 -0.97 0.54 18.52
CA LEU A 64 0.32 1.13 18.87
C LEU A 64 0.20 2.63 19.16
N ALA A 65 -0.50 3.38 18.32
CA ALA A 65 -0.72 4.80 18.52
C ALA A 65 -1.49 5.10 19.83
N LYS A 66 -2.54 4.34 20.13
CA LYS A 66 -3.29 4.45 21.39
C LYS A 66 -2.43 4.18 22.63
N GLN A 67 -1.38 3.35 22.49
CA GLN A 67 -0.40 3.09 23.56
C GLN A 67 0.68 4.18 23.64
N GLY A 68 0.62 5.24 22.83
CA GLY A 68 1.64 6.29 22.75
C GLY A 68 2.94 5.83 22.08
N LYS A 69 2.93 4.73 21.35
CA LYS A 69 4.07 4.22 20.58
C LYS A 69 4.07 4.80 19.17
N GLU A 70 5.24 4.80 18.55
CA GLU A 70 5.35 5.22 17.15
C GLU A 70 4.54 4.26 16.26
N ALA A 71 3.63 4.83 15.47
CA ALA A 71 2.77 4.11 14.54
C ALA A 71 2.82 4.79 13.16
N TYR A 72 2.97 3.97 12.11
CA TYR A 72 3.19 4.47 10.76
C TYR A 72 2.53 3.59 9.71
N ILE A 73 1.95 4.22 8.70
CA ILE A 73 1.42 3.58 7.50
C ILE A 73 1.95 4.32 6.26
N GLY A 74 2.49 3.57 5.31
CA GLY A 74 2.95 4.10 4.03
C GLY A 74 2.24 3.40 2.86
N PHE A 75 1.64 4.16 1.95
CA PHE A 75 1.08 3.62 0.72
C PHE A 75 1.65 4.33 -0.50
N LYS A 76 2.21 3.56 -1.44
CA LYS A 76 2.43 4.01 -2.81
C LYS A 76 1.47 3.25 -3.70
N CYS A 77 0.63 3.96 -4.46
CA CYS A 77 -0.33 3.35 -5.38
C CYS A 77 -0.72 4.32 -6.49
N ASN A 78 -1.48 3.85 -7.48
CA ASN A 78 -1.92 4.75 -8.54
C ASN A 78 -3.20 5.49 -8.18
N SER A 79 -4.13 4.86 -7.44
CA SER A 79 -5.41 5.47 -7.12
C SER A 79 -5.99 5.00 -5.80
N VAL A 80 -6.71 5.91 -5.11
CA VAL A 80 -7.39 5.69 -3.84
C VAL A 80 -8.84 6.14 -3.96
N THR A 81 -9.77 5.19 -4.09
CA THR A 81 -11.20 5.48 -4.27
C THR A 81 -12.12 4.56 -3.47
N SER A 82 -11.57 3.55 -2.76
CA SER A 82 -12.37 2.65 -1.93
C SER A 82 -12.84 3.37 -0.67
N LYS A 83 -14.17 3.56 -0.53
CA LYS A 83 -14.74 4.21 0.66
C LYS A 83 -14.35 3.49 1.95
N LYS A 84 -14.43 2.15 1.98
CA LYS A 84 -14.04 1.36 3.15
C LYS A 84 -12.59 1.62 3.59
N MET A 85 -11.68 1.71 2.61
CA MET A 85 -10.27 1.99 2.86
C MET A 85 -10.07 3.42 3.38
N ILE A 86 -10.76 4.39 2.77
CA ILE A 86 -10.70 5.80 3.17
C ILE A 86 -11.20 5.96 4.61
N ASP A 87 -12.36 5.38 4.93
CA ASP A 87 -12.93 5.43 6.28
C ASP A 87 -11.95 4.83 7.31
N LYS A 88 -11.28 3.71 6.96
CA LYS A 88 -10.28 3.06 7.83
C LYS A 88 -9.01 3.87 8.03
N LEU A 89 -8.55 4.59 6.99
CA LEU A 89 -7.41 5.50 7.10
C LEU A 89 -7.74 6.75 7.92
N ILE A 90 -8.96 7.26 7.84
CA ILE A 90 -9.43 8.34 8.70
C ILE A 90 -9.44 7.90 10.17
N GLU A 91 -9.96 6.71 10.47
CA GLU A 91 -9.91 6.12 11.81
C GLU A 91 -8.48 6.03 12.34
N ALA A 92 -7.53 5.57 11.52
CA ALA A 92 -6.12 5.49 11.88
C ALA A 92 -5.51 6.87 12.15
N SER A 93 -5.81 7.87 11.30
CA SER A 93 -5.38 9.26 11.50
C SER A 93 -5.90 9.84 12.81
N GLN A 94 -7.20 9.64 13.11
CA GLN A 94 -7.81 10.09 14.36
C GLN A 94 -7.20 9.43 15.60
N ALA A 95 -6.66 8.20 15.46
CA ALA A 95 -5.93 7.52 16.52
C ALA A 95 -4.48 8.04 16.68
N GLY A 96 -3.99 8.92 15.80
CA GLY A 96 -2.64 9.48 15.84
C GLY A 96 -1.60 8.73 14.99
N VAL A 97 -2.02 7.80 14.13
CA VAL A 97 -1.12 7.10 13.21
C VAL A 97 -0.64 8.06 12.12
N GLN A 98 0.68 8.15 11.90
CA GLN A 98 1.23 8.91 10.79
C GLN A 98 1.05 8.14 9.48
N ILE A 99 0.48 8.78 8.47
CA ILE A 99 0.13 8.14 7.20
C ILE A 99 0.70 8.95 6.03
N ASP A 100 1.63 8.34 5.31
CA ASP A 100 2.20 8.89 4.08
C ASP A 100 1.65 8.16 2.85
N MET A 101 1.11 8.91 1.91
CA MET A 101 0.57 8.35 0.69
C MET A 101 1.21 8.99 -0.53
N VAL A 102 1.74 8.17 -1.42
CA VAL A 102 2.22 8.59 -2.74
C VAL A 102 1.22 8.10 -3.79
N VAL A 103 0.37 9.00 -4.28
CA VAL A 103 -0.73 8.66 -5.19
C VAL A 103 -0.56 9.40 -6.51
N ARG A 104 -0.35 8.65 -7.60
CA ARG A 104 -0.11 9.22 -8.93
C ARG A 104 -1.36 9.74 -9.63
N GLY A 105 -2.50 9.09 -9.41
CA GLY A 105 -3.76 9.34 -10.12
C GLY A 105 -4.86 9.86 -9.19
N ILE A 106 -6.02 9.21 -9.23
CA ILE A 106 -7.20 9.66 -8.48
C ILE A 106 -7.01 9.39 -7.00
N CYS A 107 -7.14 10.43 -6.19
CA CYS A 107 -7.17 10.35 -4.74
C CYS A 107 -8.44 11.00 -4.20
N CYS A 108 -9.27 10.23 -3.48
CA CYS A 108 -10.50 10.71 -2.85
C CYS A 108 -10.31 11.04 -1.36
N ILE A 109 -9.07 11.14 -0.89
CA ILE A 109 -8.74 11.62 0.46
C ILE A 109 -8.32 13.09 0.36
N ILE A 110 -8.88 13.93 1.20
CA ILE A 110 -8.42 15.30 1.41
C ILE A 110 -7.52 15.28 2.65
N PRO A 111 -6.21 15.52 2.51
CA PRO A 111 -5.29 15.53 3.65
C PRO A 111 -5.43 16.82 4.48
N GLY A 112 -5.07 16.75 5.76
CA GLY A 112 -4.99 17.91 6.66
C GLY A 112 -6.34 18.48 7.07
N VAL A 113 -7.44 17.72 7.02
CA VAL A 113 -8.73 18.12 7.55
C VAL A 113 -8.74 17.92 9.06
N GLU A 114 -8.92 19.00 9.82
CA GLU A 114 -8.91 19.02 11.29
C GLU A 114 -9.89 18.00 11.88
N GLY A 115 -9.41 17.19 12.82
CA GLY A 115 -10.18 16.14 13.49
C GLY A 115 -10.44 14.89 12.65
N ALA A 116 -9.94 14.83 11.41
CA ALA A 116 -10.18 13.69 10.52
C ALA A 116 -8.87 13.16 9.88
N THR A 117 -8.16 13.99 9.15
CA THR A 117 -6.99 13.58 8.35
C THR A 117 -5.73 14.36 8.71
N ASP A 118 -5.62 14.82 9.96
CA ASP A 118 -4.50 15.64 10.46
C ASP A 118 -3.14 14.97 10.27
N HIS A 119 -3.13 13.62 10.36
CA HIS A 119 -1.92 12.81 10.26
C HIS A 119 -1.77 12.13 8.90
N ILE A 120 -2.58 12.54 7.91
CA ILE A 120 -2.47 12.02 6.53
C ILE A 120 -1.77 13.05 5.65
N ARG A 121 -0.66 12.63 5.04
CA ARG A 121 0.03 13.37 4.00
C ARG A 121 -0.14 12.64 2.66
N VAL A 122 -0.53 13.37 1.62
CA VAL A 122 -0.71 12.82 0.27
C VAL A 122 0.18 13.61 -0.69
N LEU A 123 1.01 12.88 -1.41
CA LEU A 123 1.89 13.42 -2.43
C LEU A 123 1.60 12.78 -3.78
N SER A 124 1.83 13.53 -4.86
CA SER A 124 1.67 13.02 -6.21
C SER A 124 2.97 13.16 -6.99
N ILE A 125 3.42 12.07 -7.59
CA ILE A 125 4.60 12.06 -8.44
C ILE A 125 4.16 11.95 -9.88
N VAL A 126 4.40 13.00 -10.65
CA VAL A 126 4.17 13.03 -12.08
C VAL A 126 5.46 13.40 -12.78
N GLY A 127 6.07 12.43 -13.47
CA GLY A 127 7.34 12.61 -14.15
C GLY A 127 7.33 12.12 -15.59
N ARG A 128 8.54 12.00 -16.16
CA ARG A 128 8.78 11.47 -17.51
C ARG A 128 8.32 10.02 -17.63
N TYR A 129 8.56 9.22 -16.58
CA TYR A 129 8.14 7.82 -16.49
C TYR A 129 6.80 7.71 -15.79
N LEU A 130 6.08 6.63 -16.08
CA LEU A 130 4.84 6.30 -15.39
C LEU A 130 5.16 5.43 -14.19
N GLU A 131 5.13 6.02 -13.01
CA GLU A 131 5.29 5.31 -11.74
C GLU A 131 4.13 4.33 -11.54
N HIS A 132 4.40 3.01 -11.60
CA HIS A 132 3.36 2.00 -11.57
C HIS A 132 3.43 1.07 -10.36
N SER A 133 4.52 1.12 -9.62
CA SER A 133 4.72 0.29 -8.42
C SER A 133 3.69 0.59 -7.32
N ARG A 134 3.24 -0.47 -6.64
CA ARG A 134 2.39 -0.35 -5.45
C ARG A 134 3.12 -1.00 -4.28
N ILE A 135 3.25 -0.24 -3.21
CA ILE A 135 3.95 -0.64 -2.01
C ILE A 135 3.07 -0.32 -0.82
N TYR A 136 2.91 -1.28 0.08
CA TYR A 136 2.21 -1.10 1.35
C TYR A 136 3.21 -1.30 2.48
N ILE A 137 3.26 -0.37 3.44
CA ILE A 137 4.19 -0.38 4.56
C ILE A 137 3.41 -0.15 5.85
N PHE A 138 3.65 -1.00 6.85
CA PHE A 138 3.06 -0.88 8.17
C PHE A 138 4.17 -0.92 9.21
N GLY A 139 4.28 0.12 10.05
CA GLY A 139 5.39 0.33 10.98
C GLY A 139 6.59 1.01 10.34
N LYS A 140 7.45 1.62 11.17
CA LYS A 140 8.62 2.40 10.73
C LYS A 140 9.94 1.75 11.15
N ASN A 141 10.05 1.31 12.39
CA ASN A 141 11.28 0.72 12.93
C ASN A 141 11.46 -0.75 12.52
N ASP A 142 10.38 -1.51 12.51
CA ASP A 142 10.31 -2.89 12.04
C ASP A 142 9.15 -2.99 11.03
N PRO A 143 9.36 -2.52 9.79
CA PRO A 143 8.28 -2.40 8.84
C PRO A 143 7.85 -3.76 8.27
N THR A 144 6.54 -3.98 8.25
CA THR A 144 5.94 -5.01 7.40
C THR A 144 5.69 -4.39 6.03
N VAL A 145 6.30 -4.95 4.98
CA VAL A 145 6.31 -4.36 3.63
C VAL A 145 5.77 -5.35 2.62
N TYR A 146 4.86 -4.88 1.77
CA TYR A 146 4.29 -5.63 0.66
C TYR A 146 4.51 -4.92 -0.67
N ILE A 147 4.76 -5.68 -1.72
CA ILE A 147 4.63 -5.23 -3.12
C ILE A 147 3.34 -5.80 -3.66
N SER A 148 2.49 -4.94 -4.25
CA SER A 148 1.12 -5.30 -4.64
C SER A 148 0.84 -5.01 -6.12
N SER A 149 -0.08 -5.77 -6.70
CA SER A 149 -0.70 -5.43 -7.99
C SER A 149 -1.92 -4.53 -7.83
N ALA A 150 -2.49 -4.43 -6.62
CA ALA A 150 -3.73 -3.71 -6.35
C ALA A 150 -3.53 -2.21 -6.07
N ASP A 151 -4.40 -1.39 -6.64
CA ASP A 151 -4.65 -0.04 -6.15
C ASP A 151 -5.70 -0.07 -5.02
N LEU A 152 -5.77 0.98 -4.20
CA LEU A 152 -6.76 1.11 -3.12
C LEU A 152 -8.15 1.52 -3.68
N MET A 153 -8.62 0.75 -4.65
CA MET A 153 -9.90 0.93 -5.34
C MET A 153 -10.83 -0.23 -5.06
N THR A 154 -12.12 0.03 -4.93
CA THR A 154 -13.14 -1.02 -4.71
C THR A 154 -13.05 -2.15 -5.73
N ARG A 155 -12.86 -1.83 -7.02
CA ARG A 155 -12.73 -2.85 -8.07
C ARG A 155 -11.51 -3.75 -7.92
N ASN A 156 -10.37 -3.22 -7.45
CA ASN A 156 -9.15 -3.99 -7.23
C ASN A 156 -9.29 -4.86 -5.98
N LEU A 157 -9.81 -4.28 -4.90
CA LEU A 157 -9.85 -4.94 -3.61
C LEU A 157 -11.00 -5.97 -3.46
N GLU A 158 -12.11 -5.80 -4.24
CA GLU A 158 -13.33 -6.58 -4.05
C GLU A 158 -13.81 -7.33 -5.31
N ARG A 159 -13.24 -7.09 -6.49
CA ARG A 159 -13.79 -7.64 -7.75
C ARG A 159 -12.75 -8.25 -8.69
N ARG A 160 -11.49 -7.94 -8.52
CA ARG A 160 -10.39 -8.46 -9.34
C ARG A 160 -9.57 -9.45 -8.54
N VAL A 161 -8.91 -10.34 -9.24
CA VAL A 161 -7.82 -11.12 -8.65
C VAL A 161 -6.58 -10.25 -8.62
N GLU A 162 -6.16 -9.90 -7.43
CA GLU A 162 -4.95 -9.11 -7.18
C GLU A 162 -4.16 -9.78 -6.06
N VAL A 163 -2.85 -9.61 -6.08
CA VAL A 163 -1.97 -10.21 -5.08
C VAL A 163 -1.01 -9.16 -4.53
N ALA A 164 -0.81 -9.19 -3.21
CA ALA A 164 0.29 -8.51 -2.56
C ALA A 164 1.19 -9.56 -1.89
N ALA A 165 2.49 -9.49 -2.19
CA ALA A 165 3.50 -10.40 -1.68
C ALA A 165 4.40 -9.71 -0.65
N PRO A 166 4.71 -10.35 0.50
CA PRO A 166 5.55 -9.78 1.53
C PRO A 166 7.00 -9.72 1.10
N VAL A 167 7.67 -8.63 1.45
CA VAL A 167 9.12 -8.50 1.33
C VAL A 167 9.74 -8.93 2.65
N LEU A 168 10.42 -10.08 2.68
CA LEU A 168 10.94 -10.69 3.92
C LEU A 168 12.39 -10.29 4.22
N ASP A 169 13.13 -9.75 3.26
CA ASP A 169 14.51 -9.31 3.45
C ASP A 169 14.53 -7.92 4.10
N GLU A 170 15.15 -7.81 5.27
CA GLU A 170 15.20 -6.58 6.07
C GLU A 170 15.86 -5.41 5.32
N LYS A 171 16.92 -5.67 4.55
CA LYS A 171 17.60 -4.62 3.78
C LYS A 171 16.69 -4.07 2.68
N LEU A 172 15.91 -4.96 2.04
CA LEU A 172 14.95 -4.55 1.02
C LEU A 172 13.76 -3.80 1.63
N LYS A 173 13.25 -4.22 2.79
CA LYS A 173 12.21 -3.50 3.53
C LYS A 173 12.63 -2.05 3.82
N HIS A 174 13.80 -1.87 4.44
CA HIS A 174 14.34 -0.54 4.73
C HIS A 174 14.61 0.29 3.48
N LYS A 175 15.08 -0.34 2.39
CA LYS A 175 15.28 0.34 1.12
C LYS A 175 13.94 0.86 0.54
N LEU A 176 12.88 0.06 0.59
CA LEU A 176 11.56 0.45 0.10
C LEU A 176 10.94 1.55 0.97
N LEU A 177 11.07 1.46 2.29
CA LEU A 177 10.64 2.50 3.22
C LEU A 177 11.38 3.81 2.95
N THR A 178 12.71 3.78 2.85
CA THR A 178 13.53 4.96 2.55
C THR A 178 13.15 5.57 1.20
N CYS A 179 12.92 4.74 0.18
CA CYS A 179 12.49 5.19 -1.14
C CYS A 179 11.15 5.93 -1.07
N LEU A 180 10.18 5.42 -0.30
CA LEU A 180 8.88 6.07 -0.13
C LEU A 180 9.02 7.40 0.62
N LEU A 181 9.76 7.44 1.73
CA LEU A 181 9.98 8.63 2.53
C LEU A 181 10.75 9.70 1.74
N TYR A 182 11.85 9.32 1.07
CA TYR A 182 12.64 10.26 0.25
C TYR A 182 11.82 10.87 -0.89
N THR A 183 10.96 10.06 -1.51
CA THR A 183 10.05 10.55 -2.54
C THR A 183 9.05 11.56 -1.98
N SER A 184 8.60 11.36 -0.74
CA SER A 184 7.71 12.29 -0.06
C SER A 184 8.41 13.60 0.30
N ASP A 185 9.63 13.54 0.81
CA ASP A 185 10.39 14.72 1.22
C ASP A 185 10.83 15.59 0.02
N ALA A 186 11.30 14.98 -1.06
CA ALA A 186 11.66 15.68 -2.29
C ALA A 186 10.47 16.41 -2.96
N ALA A 187 9.25 15.88 -2.81
CA ALA A 187 8.06 16.54 -3.31
C ALA A 187 7.63 17.75 -2.44
N ASP A 188 7.91 17.73 -1.15
CA ASP A 188 7.65 18.85 -0.24
C ASP A 188 8.68 19.99 -0.45
N GLU A 189 9.95 19.67 -0.69
CA GLU A 189 10.97 20.67 -1.04
C GLU A 189 10.63 21.39 -2.34
N ALA A 190 10.12 20.69 -3.34
CA ALA A 190 9.70 21.31 -4.62
C ALA A 190 8.50 22.26 -4.47
N ARG A 191 7.67 22.11 -3.43
CA ARG A 191 6.55 23.02 -3.14
C ARG A 191 6.96 24.27 -2.35
N SER A 192 8.09 24.23 -1.66
CA SER A 192 8.58 25.34 -0.84
C SER A 192 9.33 26.42 -1.65
N VAL A 193 9.46 26.25 -2.97
CA VAL A 193 10.23 27.13 -3.87
C VAL A 193 9.30 28.02 -4.73
N ASP A 194 7.99 27.92 -4.61
CA ASP A 194 6.99 28.80 -5.19
C ASP A 194 6.36 29.66 -4.08
#